data_afb6df20b64420f875e825719b6a024f
#
_entry.id   afb6df20b64420f875e825719b6a024f
#
_cell.length_a   1.000
_cell.length_b   1.000
_cell.length_c   1.000
_cell.angle_alpha   90.00
_cell.angle_beta   90.00
_cell.angle_gamma   90.00
#
_symmetry.space_group_name_H-M   'P 1'
#
loop_
_entity.id
_entity.type
_entity.pdbx_description
1 polymer ?
#
loop_
_entity_poly.entity_id
_entity_poly.type
_entity_poly.pdbx_seq_one_letter_code
_entity_poly.pdbx_strand_id
1 'polypeptide(L)'
;MKILTSLALAALATISASAQDKKPQIQVLSNIKFSGYVMTQFQASDQEDKESNSFNIRMVRMALEGRLMQDFYWKVQIQANGNTSDLGSSPRMVDAFAEWQKYDAFKIKAGQFKRPFSFENPMHPITQGFMGYAQGISKLSGFSDRVGEHASNGRDIGVQIQGDFLKNEAGRNLVHYQIGVFNGQGTNQKDVDQRKDIIGGAWVMPIKGLRIGAFGWTGSYARKGTWKLVDENHQTIYSDPEKKNPVYTKDSKVRSLSMNRYAFSVEYAANDWTVRSEYIHSQGYGFEKSMSSGKETDCSINYAAGDKADGFYALMIAPVVSKKLYAKARYDLYRPCAEWSTSKTNYEIGANYWIGKSIMIG
;
A
#
# COMPACT_ATOMS: atom_id res chain seq x y z
N MET A 1 -22.33 -3.11 -31.79
CA MET A 1 -22.62 -4.43 -31.22
C MET A 1 -22.24 -4.35 -29.75
N LYS A 2 -23.25 -4.00 -28.93
CA LYS A 2 -23.12 -3.81 -27.48
C LYS A 2 -23.51 -5.11 -26.82
N ILE A 3 -22.61 -5.84 -26.20
CA ILE A 3 -22.86 -6.76 -25.09
C ILE A 3 -21.48 -6.99 -24.45
N LEU A 4 -21.17 -6.29 -23.40
CA LEU A 4 -20.25 -6.73 -22.36
C LEU A 4 -21.00 -6.60 -21.08
N THR A 5 -21.63 -7.71 -20.74
CA THR A 5 -22.31 -7.96 -19.47
C THR A 5 -21.32 -7.77 -18.33
N SER A 6 -21.64 -6.80 -17.51
CA SER A 6 -21.05 -6.60 -16.20
C SER A 6 -21.29 -7.86 -15.35
N LEU A 7 -20.27 -8.70 -15.21
CA LEU A 7 -20.23 -9.70 -14.14
C LEU A 7 -19.90 -8.95 -12.84
N ALA A 8 -20.89 -8.23 -12.32
CA ALA A 8 -20.89 -7.81 -10.95
C ALA A 8 -21.22 -9.06 -10.13
N LEU A 9 -20.23 -9.68 -9.52
CA LEU A 9 -20.42 -10.68 -8.47
C LEU A 9 -20.95 -9.95 -7.23
N ALA A 10 -22.18 -9.48 -7.30
CA ALA A 10 -22.94 -9.01 -6.14
C ALA A 10 -23.55 -10.24 -5.44
N ALA A 11 -22.71 -10.99 -4.72
CA ALA A 11 -23.20 -11.93 -3.74
C ALA A 11 -23.57 -11.17 -2.46
N LEU A 12 -24.55 -10.29 -2.57
CA LEU A 12 -25.32 -9.81 -1.42
C LEU A 12 -26.36 -10.91 -1.13
N ALA A 13 -26.03 -11.82 -0.23
CA ALA A 13 -27.02 -12.71 0.36
C ALA A 13 -28.00 -11.85 1.17
N THR A 14 -29.15 -11.56 0.59
CA THR A 14 -30.31 -11.08 1.34
C THR A 14 -30.74 -12.21 2.29
N ILE A 15 -30.49 -12.03 3.57
CA ILE A 15 -31.03 -12.91 4.60
C ILE A 15 -32.50 -12.59 4.71
N SER A 16 -33.32 -13.30 3.96
CA SER A 16 -34.78 -13.36 4.19
C SER A 16 -35.03 -14.45 5.22
N ALA A 17 -35.33 -14.06 6.44
CA ALA A 17 -35.85 -14.97 7.44
C ALA A 17 -37.31 -15.31 7.08
N SER A 18 -37.54 -16.43 6.42
CA SER A 18 -38.86 -17.09 6.38
C SER A 18 -38.71 -18.54 6.84
N ALA A 19 -39.47 -18.87 7.87
CA ALA A 19 -39.55 -20.19 8.44
C ALA A 19 -40.22 -21.21 7.47
N GLN A 20 -39.78 -22.46 7.60
CA GLN A 20 -40.35 -23.71 7.06
C GLN A 20 -39.90 -24.11 5.65
N ASP A 21 -38.78 -24.85 5.62
CA ASP A 21 -38.66 -26.20 5.06
C ASP A 21 -37.25 -26.71 5.32
N LYS A 22 -37.09 -27.88 5.91
CA LYS A 22 -35.80 -28.52 6.22
C LYS A 22 -35.14 -29.03 4.93
N LYS A 23 -34.71 -28.13 4.06
CA LYS A 23 -33.66 -28.42 3.07
C LYS A 23 -32.30 -28.33 3.79
N PRO A 24 -31.28 -29.14 3.42
CA PRO A 24 -29.96 -29.01 4.00
C PRO A 24 -29.52 -27.57 3.82
N GLN A 25 -29.43 -26.81 4.91
CA GLN A 25 -28.88 -25.45 4.88
C GLN A 25 -27.43 -25.59 4.45
N ILE A 26 -27.11 -25.26 3.21
CA ILE A 26 -25.75 -25.01 2.79
C ILE A 26 -25.30 -23.84 3.64
N GLN A 27 -24.38 -24.08 4.55
CA GLN A 27 -23.80 -23.04 5.39
C GLN A 27 -22.97 -22.13 4.47
N VAL A 28 -23.61 -21.11 3.94
CA VAL A 28 -23.03 -20.23 2.92
C VAL A 28 -21.90 -19.40 3.50
N LEU A 29 -22.04 -18.95 4.75
CA LEU A 29 -21.04 -18.19 5.49
C LEU A 29 -20.52 -19.01 6.68
N SER A 30 -19.21 -19.06 6.83
CA SER A 30 -18.57 -19.75 7.95
C SER A 30 -17.33 -18.98 8.43
N ASN A 31 -16.88 -19.32 9.64
CA ASN A 31 -15.67 -18.78 10.26
C ASN A 31 -15.64 -17.23 10.28
N ILE A 32 -16.77 -16.59 10.57
CA ILE A 32 -16.86 -15.15 10.68
C ILE A 32 -16.03 -14.70 11.88
N LYS A 33 -15.11 -13.78 11.65
CA LYS A 33 -14.24 -13.22 12.66
C LYS A 33 -14.27 -11.70 12.59
N PHE A 34 -14.53 -11.07 13.74
CA PHE A 34 -14.33 -9.66 13.94
C PHE A 34 -12.95 -9.43 14.57
N SER A 35 -12.20 -8.47 14.06
CA SER A 35 -10.91 -8.10 14.60
C SER A 35 -10.69 -6.59 14.48
N GLY A 36 -9.78 -6.05 15.28
CA GLY A 36 -9.44 -4.65 15.21
C GLY A 36 -8.25 -4.31 16.08
N TYR A 37 -7.75 -3.09 15.92
CA TYR A 37 -6.68 -2.56 16.75
C TYR A 37 -6.72 -1.04 16.78
N VAL A 38 -6.15 -0.49 17.86
CA VAL A 38 -5.94 0.94 18.06
C VAL A 38 -4.44 1.16 18.22
N MET A 39 -3.92 2.15 17.52
CA MET A 39 -2.54 2.64 17.69
C MET A 39 -2.60 4.08 18.18
N THR A 40 -2.10 4.32 19.36
CA THR A 40 -1.87 5.65 19.92
C THR A 40 -0.38 5.93 19.94
N GLN A 41 0.01 7.18 19.82
CA GLN A 41 1.41 7.56 19.90
C GLN A 41 1.56 8.89 20.62
N PHE A 42 2.70 9.07 21.28
CA PHE A 42 3.25 10.35 21.64
C PHE A 42 4.38 10.66 20.66
N GLN A 43 4.39 11.86 20.12
CA GLN A 43 5.42 12.32 19.20
C GLN A 43 5.99 13.64 19.70
N ALA A 44 7.31 13.69 19.82
CA ALA A 44 8.04 14.92 20.01
C ALA A 44 9.04 15.10 18.86
N SER A 45 9.16 16.29 18.35
CA SER A 45 10.11 16.67 17.30
C SER A 45 10.61 18.07 17.58
N ASP A 46 11.90 18.27 17.47
CA ASP A 46 12.63 19.54 17.50
C ASP A 46 13.12 19.96 16.11
N GLN A 47 12.67 19.26 15.07
CA GLN A 47 13.03 19.60 13.70
C GLN A 47 12.49 20.98 13.35
N GLU A 48 13.38 21.86 12.86
CA GLU A 48 13.06 23.21 12.41
C GLU A 48 11.84 23.21 11.48
N ASP A 49 10.89 24.11 11.69
CA ASP A 49 9.59 24.22 11.02
C ASP A 49 8.65 23.01 11.18
N LYS A 50 8.98 22.07 12.07
CA LYS A 50 8.16 20.88 12.36
C LYS A 50 8.20 20.45 13.82
N GLU A 51 8.42 21.41 14.71
CA GLU A 51 8.38 21.15 16.13
C GLU A 51 7.00 20.62 16.51
N SER A 52 6.98 19.56 17.28
CA SER A 52 5.74 18.98 17.75
C SER A 52 5.93 18.32 19.12
N ASN A 53 4.90 18.41 19.93
CA ASN A 53 4.84 17.72 21.21
C ASN A 53 3.37 17.34 21.44
N SER A 54 2.96 16.15 21.02
CA SER A 54 1.56 15.79 21.08
C SER A 54 1.29 14.29 21.23
N PHE A 55 0.18 13.99 21.90
CA PHE A 55 -0.45 12.68 21.85
C PHE A 55 -1.43 12.65 20.66
N ASN A 56 -1.44 11.57 19.91
CA ASN A 56 -2.41 11.40 18.84
C ASN A 56 -2.83 9.95 18.67
N ILE A 57 -3.98 9.74 18.02
CA ILE A 57 -4.47 8.45 17.58
C ILE A 57 -4.00 8.24 16.17
N ARG A 58 -2.95 7.42 16.01
CA ARG A 58 -2.38 7.13 14.70
C ARG A 58 -3.33 6.34 13.81
N MET A 59 -3.97 5.32 14.36
CA MET A 59 -4.77 4.40 13.56
C MET A 59 -5.79 3.64 14.41
N VAL A 60 -7.03 3.61 13.93
CA VAL A 60 -8.09 2.75 14.46
C VAL A 60 -8.62 1.93 13.29
N ARG A 61 -8.46 0.63 13.33
CA ARG A 61 -8.96 -0.27 12.28
C ARG A 61 -9.84 -1.36 12.84
N MET A 62 -10.89 -1.67 12.09
CA MET A 62 -11.82 -2.76 12.35
C MET A 62 -11.99 -3.57 11.09
N ALA A 63 -12.01 -4.89 11.22
CA ALA A 63 -12.16 -5.81 10.11
C ALA A 63 -13.19 -6.89 10.42
N LEU A 64 -13.96 -7.24 9.43
CA LEU A 64 -14.80 -8.42 9.38
C LEU A 64 -14.28 -9.31 8.25
N GLU A 65 -14.05 -10.58 8.57
CA GLU A 65 -13.54 -11.56 7.60
C GLU A 65 -14.21 -12.91 7.82
N GLY A 66 -14.19 -13.77 6.80
CA GLY A 66 -14.79 -15.08 6.89
C GLY A 66 -14.60 -15.90 5.64
N ARG A 67 -15.31 -17.04 5.58
CA ARG A 67 -15.34 -17.89 4.40
C ARG A 67 -16.75 -18.01 3.84
N LEU A 68 -16.83 -18.07 2.51
CA LEU A 68 -18.01 -18.37 1.75
C LEU A 68 -17.75 -19.67 1.00
N MET A 69 -18.64 -20.66 1.14
CA MET A 69 -18.52 -21.97 0.48
C MET A 69 -17.14 -22.65 0.64
N GLN A 70 -16.52 -22.54 1.80
CA GLN A 70 -15.20 -23.08 2.17
C GLN A 70 -14.01 -22.52 1.37
N ASP A 71 -14.12 -22.41 0.05
CA ASP A 71 -13.01 -22.04 -0.83
C ASP A 71 -12.83 -20.54 -1.00
N PHE A 72 -13.82 -19.73 -0.68
CA PHE A 72 -13.73 -18.27 -0.81
C PHE A 72 -13.48 -17.62 0.54
N TYR A 73 -12.34 -16.98 0.69
CA TYR A 73 -12.05 -16.06 1.80
C TYR A 73 -12.46 -14.65 1.40
N TRP A 74 -13.11 -13.93 2.30
CA TRP A 74 -13.45 -12.53 2.11
C TRP A 74 -13.05 -11.69 3.30
N LYS A 75 -12.78 -10.41 3.05
CA LYS A 75 -12.45 -9.45 4.09
C LYS A 75 -12.95 -8.06 3.74
N VAL A 76 -13.52 -7.39 4.75
CA VAL A 76 -13.81 -5.96 4.72
C VAL A 76 -13.11 -5.31 5.91
N GLN A 77 -12.36 -4.25 5.68
CA GLN A 77 -11.67 -3.50 6.72
C GLN A 77 -11.89 -2.01 6.54
N ILE A 78 -12.21 -1.33 7.62
CA ILE A 78 -12.33 0.13 7.68
C ILE A 78 -11.25 0.71 8.60
N GLN A 79 -10.81 1.93 8.30
CA GLN A 79 -10.02 2.77 9.19
C GLN A 79 -10.91 3.90 9.68
N ALA A 80 -11.21 3.89 10.98
CA ALA A 80 -12.23 4.76 11.56
C ALA A 80 -11.77 6.23 11.69
N ASN A 81 -10.46 6.46 11.87
CA ASN A 81 -9.88 7.81 12.00
C ASN A 81 -9.32 8.35 10.67
N GLY A 82 -9.75 7.83 9.51
CA GLY A 82 -9.22 8.23 8.21
C GLY A 82 -7.72 7.93 8.08
N ASN A 83 -6.94 8.86 7.55
CA ASN A 83 -5.49 8.72 7.37
C ASN A 83 -4.69 9.83 8.04
N THR A 84 -5.36 10.74 8.69
CA THR A 84 -4.77 11.90 9.33
C THR A 84 -5.00 11.83 10.83
N SER A 85 -4.19 12.53 11.58
CA SER A 85 -4.43 12.81 13.00
C SER A 85 -5.38 13.99 13.22
N ASP A 86 -5.84 14.63 12.14
CA ASP A 86 -6.70 15.80 12.25
C ASP A 86 -8.10 15.41 12.69
N LEU A 87 -8.69 16.26 13.53
CA LEU A 87 -10.07 16.13 13.96
C LEU A 87 -11.00 16.24 12.75
N GLY A 88 -11.97 15.33 12.67
CA GLY A 88 -12.96 15.32 11.60
C GLY A 88 -12.58 14.52 10.36
N SER A 89 -11.47 13.77 10.37
CA SER A 89 -11.18 12.84 9.28
C SER A 89 -12.24 11.74 9.23
N SER A 90 -12.82 11.54 8.04
CA SER A 90 -13.90 10.56 7.83
C SER A 90 -13.39 9.13 7.84
N PRO A 91 -14.17 8.17 8.35
CA PRO A 91 -13.90 6.77 8.19
C PRO A 91 -13.77 6.40 6.71
N ARG A 92 -12.87 5.48 6.39
CA ARG A 92 -12.66 5.03 5.02
C ARG A 92 -12.47 3.52 4.94
N MET A 93 -12.98 2.94 3.87
CA MET A 93 -12.71 1.55 3.53
C MET A 93 -11.26 1.41 3.09
N VAL A 94 -10.56 0.43 3.66
CA VAL A 94 -9.17 0.13 3.29
C VAL A 94 -9.07 -1.20 2.56
N ASP A 95 -9.68 -2.26 3.05
CA ASP A 95 -9.74 -3.54 2.33
C ASP A 95 -11.20 -3.92 2.07
N ALA A 96 -11.49 -4.41 0.86
CA ALA A 96 -12.76 -5.01 0.49
C ALA A 96 -12.52 -5.98 -0.67
N PHE A 97 -12.32 -7.27 -0.37
CA PHE A 97 -11.97 -8.26 -1.39
C PHE A 97 -12.51 -9.63 -1.06
N ALA A 98 -12.61 -10.45 -2.11
CA ALA A 98 -12.79 -11.88 -2.00
C ALA A 98 -11.62 -12.59 -2.69
N GLU A 99 -11.27 -13.77 -2.17
CA GLU A 99 -10.17 -14.59 -2.67
C GLU A 99 -10.60 -16.05 -2.75
N TRP A 100 -10.56 -16.60 -3.94
CA TRP A 100 -10.73 -18.04 -4.15
C TRP A 100 -9.42 -18.76 -3.86
N GLN A 101 -9.46 -19.72 -2.93
CA GLN A 101 -8.28 -20.36 -2.33
C GLN A 101 -8.33 -21.90 -2.41
N LYS A 102 -8.97 -22.45 -3.43
CA LYS A 102 -9.12 -23.92 -3.54
C LYS A 102 -7.78 -24.66 -3.69
N TYR A 103 -6.84 -24.07 -4.41
CA TYR A 103 -5.55 -24.68 -4.67
C TYR A 103 -4.41 -23.81 -4.11
N ASP A 104 -3.42 -24.46 -3.48
CA ASP A 104 -2.24 -23.73 -2.96
C ASP A 104 -1.49 -23.01 -4.09
N ALA A 105 -1.33 -23.70 -5.23
CA ALA A 105 -0.56 -23.18 -6.36
C ALA A 105 -1.29 -22.13 -7.20
N PHE A 106 -2.61 -21.95 -7.01
CA PHE A 106 -3.40 -21.02 -7.81
C PHE A 106 -4.59 -20.48 -7.01
N LYS A 107 -4.54 -19.21 -6.68
CA LYS A 107 -5.55 -18.45 -5.96
C LYS A 107 -5.89 -17.20 -6.74
N ILE A 108 -7.14 -16.76 -6.70
CA ILE A 108 -7.59 -15.53 -7.37
C ILE A 108 -8.18 -14.60 -6.33
N LYS A 109 -7.66 -13.39 -6.25
CA LYS A 109 -8.13 -12.32 -5.37
C LYS A 109 -8.68 -11.17 -6.20
N ALA A 110 -9.87 -10.67 -5.85
CA ALA A 110 -10.51 -9.54 -6.53
C ALA A 110 -11.10 -8.56 -5.53
N GLY A 111 -10.98 -7.26 -5.81
CA GLY A 111 -11.48 -6.18 -4.98
C GLY A 111 -10.42 -5.14 -4.67
N GLN A 112 -10.52 -4.49 -3.50
CA GLN A 112 -9.56 -3.51 -3.01
C GLN A 112 -8.68 -4.13 -1.94
N PHE A 113 -7.38 -4.14 -2.17
CA PHE A 113 -6.39 -4.70 -1.26
C PHE A 113 -5.01 -4.10 -1.50
N LYS A 114 -4.04 -4.43 -0.66
CA LYS A 114 -2.66 -3.94 -0.81
C LYS A 114 -2.02 -4.48 -2.08
N ARG A 115 -1.38 -3.57 -2.84
CA ARG A 115 -0.64 -3.87 -4.06
C ARG A 115 0.44 -4.93 -3.77
N PRO A 116 0.61 -5.95 -4.64
CA PRO A 116 1.61 -7.00 -4.47
C PRO A 116 3.01 -6.52 -4.86
N PHE A 117 3.52 -5.52 -4.16
CA PHE A 117 4.79 -4.86 -4.43
C PHE A 117 5.60 -4.73 -3.15
N SER A 118 6.84 -5.26 -3.14
CA SER A 118 7.74 -5.38 -2.00
C SER A 118 7.26 -6.33 -0.88
N PHE A 119 8.07 -6.54 0.16
CA PHE A 119 7.65 -7.30 1.34
C PHE A 119 6.98 -6.42 2.39
N GLU A 120 7.45 -5.19 2.59
CA GLU A 120 6.91 -4.33 3.64
C GLU A 120 5.53 -3.75 3.29
N ASN A 121 5.27 -3.42 2.02
CA ASN A 121 3.99 -2.84 1.63
C ASN A 121 2.77 -3.66 2.11
N PRO A 122 2.68 -4.98 1.84
CA PRO A 122 1.54 -5.78 2.28
C PRO A 122 1.53 -6.09 3.79
N MET A 123 2.58 -5.78 4.55
CA MET A 123 2.64 -6.09 5.98
C MET A 123 1.57 -5.37 6.80
N HIS A 124 1.19 -6.01 7.89
CA HIS A 124 0.35 -5.40 8.91
C HIS A 124 1.16 -4.32 9.66
N PRO A 125 0.59 -3.13 9.95
CA PRO A 125 1.31 -2.06 10.61
C PRO A 125 1.99 -2.43 11.94
N ILE A 126 1.45 -3.41 12.68
CA ILE A 126 2.04 -3.87 13.95
C ILE A 126 3.32 -4.69 13.70
N THR A 127 3.45 -5.36 12.54
CA THR A 127 4.56 -6.27 12.24
C THR A 127 5.66 -5.65 11.39
N GLN A 128 5.49 -4.41 10.94
CA GLN A 128 6.48 -3.75 10.09
C GLN A 128 7.77 -3.37 10.84
N GLY A 129 7.72 -3.29 12.17
CA GLY A 129 8.88 -3.04 13.04
C GLY A 129 8.88 -1.66 13.67
N PHE A 130 8.79 -0.60 12.91
CA PHE A 130 8.69 0.78 13.39
C PHE A 130 7.29 1.36 13.16
N MET A 131 6.98 2.47 13.80
CA MET A 131 5.68 3.13 13.66
C MET A 131 5.44 3.58 12.21
N GLY A 132 6.47 4.06 11.50
CA GLY A 132 6.43 4.45 10.10
C GLY A 132 6.98 3.38 9.16
N TYR A 133 6.47 3.35 7.93
CA TYR A 133 7.12 2.63 6.85
C TYR A 133 8.48 3.24 6.54
N ALA A 134 9.39 2.45 5.95
CA ALA A 134 10.61 2.98 5.36
C ALA A 134 10.29 4.05 4.30
N GLN A 135 11.16 5.04 4.15
CA GLN A 135 10.94 6.16 3.22
C GLN A 135 10.68 5.67 1.79
N GLY A 136 11.48 4.70 1.31
CA GLY A 136 11.29 4.09 -0.01
C GLY A 136 9.90 3.48 -0.17
N ILE A 137 9.40 2.76 0.83
CA ILE A 137 8.05 2.20 0.83
C ILE A 137 7.00 3.33 0.84
N SER A 138 7.16 4.31 1.73
CA SER A 138 6.22 5.42 1.86
C SER A 138 6.12 6.25 0.58
N LYS A 139 7.23 6.51 -0.09
CA LYS A 139 7.31 7.38 -1.27
C LYS A 139 7.10 6.66 -2.60
N LEU A 140 7.21 5.32 -2.64
CA LEU A 140 7.21 4.56 -3.89
C LEU A 140 6.21 3.39 -3.91
N SER A 141 5.26 3.33 -2.97
CA SER A 141 4.28 2.23 -2.88
C SER A 141 2.84 2.69 -2.61
N GLY A 142 2.53 4.00 -2.75
CA GLY A 142 1.18 4.53 -2.62
C GLY A 142 0.77 4.95 -1.21
N PHE A 143 1.70 5.44 -0.39
CA PHE A 143 1.36 6.07 0.91
C PHE A 143 1.40 7.60 0.80
N SER A 144 2.57 8.21 0.86
CA SER A 144 2.80 9.60 0.47
C SER A 144 3.62 9.62 -0.82
N ASP A 145 3.07 9.02 -1.84
CA ASP A 145 3.77 8.65 -3.06
C ASP A 145 4.26 9.87 -3.84
N ARG A 146 5.49 9.77 -4.39
CA ARG A 146 6.10 10.84 -5.19
C ARG A 146 5.33 11.17 -6.48
N VAL A 147 4.53 10.24 -6.98
CA VAL A 147 3.66 10.50 -8.15
C VAL A 147 2.55 11.51 -7.82
N GLY A 148 2.30 11.73 -6.52
CA GLY A 148 1.28 12.66 -6.04
C GLY A 148 -0.11 12.01 -5.94
N GLU A 149 -0.21 10.69 -5.90
CA GLU A 149 -1.49 10.06 -5.59
C GLU A 149 -1.92 10.38 -4.15
N HIS A 150 -3.23 10.38 -3.91
CA HIS A 150 -3.74 10.49 -2.55
C HIS A 150 -3.27 9.31 -1.69
N ALA A 151 -3.25 9.49 -0.37
CA ALA A 151 -2.77 8.46 0.54
C ALA A 151 -3.64 7.19 0.48
N SER A 152 -3.18 6.19 -0.29
CA SER A 152 -3.87 4.93 -0.55
C SER A 152 -3.51 3.81 0.42
N ASN A 153 -2.57 4.07 1.34
CA ASN A 153 -2.01 3.05 2.23
C ASN A 153 -1.50 1.81 1.48
N GLY A 154 -0.88 2.02 0.32
CA GLY A 154 -0.34 0.97 -0.53
C GLY A 154 -1.37 0.07 -1.20
N ARG A 155 -2.62 0.53 -1.37
CA ARG A 155 -3.74 -0.24 -1.91
C ARG A 155 -4.22 0.24 -3.26
N ASP A 156 -4.95 -0.66 -3.95
CA ASP A 156 -5.66 -0.36 -5.18
C ASP A 156 -6.81 -1.35 -5.40
N ILE A 157 -7.63 -1.08 -6.40
CA ILE A 157 -8.73 -1.94 -6.83
C ILE A 157 -8.26 -2.74 -8.04
N GLY A 158 -8.38 -4.07 -7.97
CA GLY A 158 -7.92 -4.92 -9.05
C GLY A 158 -8.21 -6.40 -8.86
N VAL A 159 -7.56 -7.20 -9.71
CA VAL A 159 -7.58 -8.66 -9.68
C VAL A 159 -6.14 -9.16 -9.65
N GLN A 160 -5.87 -10.14 -8.80
CA GLN A 160 -4.55 -10.74 -8.61
C GLN A 160 -4.66 -12.26 -8.64
N ILE A 161 -3.72 -12.92 -9.28
CA ILE A 161 -3.44 -14.34 -9.13
C ILE A 161 -2.18 -14.51 -8.27
N GLN A 162 -2.18 -15.55 -7.44
CA GLN A 162 -1.03 -15.88 -6.59
C GLN A 162 -1.03 -17.36 -6.24
N GLY A 163 0.12 -17.87 -5.84
CA GLY A 163 0.22 -19.25 -5.43
C GLY A 163 1.57 -19.62 -4.84
N ASP A 164 1.56 -20.78 -4.21
CA ASP A 164 2.71 -21.38 -3.53
C ASP A 164 2.98 -22.76 -4.12
N PHE A 165 4.23 -23.09 -4.41
CA PHE A 165 4.60 -24.35 -5.02
C PHE A 165 6.02 -24.81 -4.67
N LEU A 166 6.42 -25.99 -5.19
CA LEU A 166 7.69 -26.65 -4.89
C LEU A 166 7.85 -26.94 -3.40
N LYS A 167 7.09 -27.92 -2.91
CA LYS A 167 7.19 -28.37 -1.51
C LYS A 167 8.50 -29.15 -1.29
N ASN A 168 9.20 -28.86 -0.20
CA ASN A 168 10.31 -29.67 0.27
C ASN A 168 9.79 -30.92 1.03
N GLU A 169 10.69 -31.79 1.48
CA GLU A 169 10.35 -32.99 2.23
C GLU A 169 9.54 -32.72 3.53
N ALA A 170 9.72 -31.55 4.15
CA ALA A 170 8.94 -31.13 5.32
C ALA A 170 7.58 -30.50 4.94
N GLY A 171 7.17 -30.53 3.69
CA GLY A 171 5.90 -29.99 3.20
C GLY A 171 5.85 -28.45 3.10
N ARG A 172 6.98 -27.75 3.29
CA ARG A 172 7.06 -26.30 3.19
C ARG A 172 7.22 -25.86 1.74
N ASN A 173 6.40 -24.91 1.29
CA ASN A 173 6.55 -24.31 -0.04
C ASN A 173 7.87 -23.54 -0.14
N LEU A 174 8.54 -23.65 -1.28
CA LEU A 174 9.84 -23.04 -1.56
C LEU A 174 9.73 -21.81 -2.45
N VAL A 175 8.65 -21.68 -3.21
CA VAL A 175 8.43 -20.58 -4.15
C VAL A 175 7.03 -20.02 -3.99
N HIS A 176 6.92 -18.70 -4.01
CA HIS A 176 5.65 -17.97 -4.11
C HIS A 176 5.70 -17.04 -5.30
N TYR A 177 4.55 -16.86 -5.97
CA TYR A 177 4.37 -15.85 -7.00
C TYR A 177 3.07 -15.10 -6.81
N GLN A 178 3.03 -13.87 -7.28
CA GLN A 178 1.84 -13.04 -7.32
C GLN A 178 1.92 -12.05 -8.49
N ILE A 179 0.82 -11.84 -9.20
CA ILE A 179 0.71 -10.85 -10.26
C ILE A 179 -0.74 -10.39 -10.35
N GLY A 180 -0.95 -9.11 -10.54
CA GLY A 180 -2.30 -8.54 -10.63
C GLY A 180 -2.39 -7.38 -11.60
N VAL A 181 -3.63 -7.07 -11.96
CA VAL A 181 -4.02 -5.94 -12.80
C VAL A 181 -4.88 -5.02 -11.95
N PHE A 182 -4.51 -3.74 -11.88
CA PHE A 182 -5.10 -2.75 -10.99
C PHE A 182 -5.53 -1.50 -11.75
N ASN A 183 -6.40 -0.69 -11.16
CA ASN A 183 -6.84 0.57 -11.77
C ASN A 183 -5.75 1.66 -11.81
N GLY A 184 -4.71 1.57 -10.98
CA GLY A 184 -3.65 2.57 -10.91
C GLY A 184 -4.03 3.88 -10.19
N GLN A 185 -5.20 3.95 -9.57
CA GLN A 185 -5.72 5.18 -8.96
C GLN A 185 -5.74 5.16 -7.42
N GLY A 186 -5.37 4.03 -6.82
CA GLY A 186 -5.36 3.86 -5.36
C GLY A 186 -6.72 3.54 -4.75
N THR A 187 -6.82 3.69 -3.41
CA THR A 187 -8.02 3.31 -2.67
C THR A 187 -9.24 4.16 -3.01
N ASN A 188 -10.40 3.49 -3.13
CA ASN A 188 -11.71 4.14 -3.25
C ASN A 188 -11.83 5.09 -4.47
N GLN A 189 -10.99 4.92 -5.48
CA GLN A 189 -11.00 5.74 -6.68
C GLN A 189 -11.45 4.91 -7.90
N LYS A 190 -12.23 5.58 -8.77
CA LYS A 190 -12.54 5.04 -10.09
C LYS A 190 -11.36 5.24 -11.02
N ASP A 191 -11.25 4.37 -12.00
CA ASP A 191 -10.31 4.54 -13.09
C ASP A 191 -10.62 5.84 -13.88
N VAL A 192 -9.58 6.62 -14.16
CA VAL A 192 -9.67 7.94 -14.79
C VAL A 192 -9.33 7.87 -16.28
N ASP A 193 -8.39 7.00 -16.67
CA ASP A 193 -7.81 6.98 -18.03
C ASP A 193 -7.97 5.64 -18.75
N GLN A 194 -8.62 4.67 -18.14
CA GLN A 194 -8.83 3.29 -18.63
C GLN A 194 -7.52 2.48 -18.77
N ARG A 195 -6.38 3.02 -18.35
CA ARG A 195 -5.13 2.27 -18.27
C ARG A 195 -5.12 1.40 -17.02
N LYS A 196 -4.30 0.36 -17.07
CA LYS A 196 -4.17 -0.56 -15.94
C LYS A 196 -2.72 -0.69 -15.54
N ASP A 197 -2.52 -0.78 -14.24
CA ASP A 197 -1.23 -1.12 -13.66
C ASP A 197 -1.08 -2.64 -13.60
N ILE A 198 0.08 -3.14 -13.99
CA ILE A 198 0.48 -4.53 -13.79
C ILE A 198 1.50 -4.54 -12.66
N ILE A 199 1.17 -5.23 -11.57
CA ILE A 199 2.00 -5.28 -10.37
C ILE A 199 2.16 -6.73 -9.94
N GLY A 200 3.39 -7.13 -9.63
CA GLY A 200 3.62 -8.49 -9.15
C GLY A 200 5.06 -8.75 -8.75
N GLY A 201 5.32 -9.98 -8.36
CA GLY A 201 6.63 -10.45 -7.99
C GLY A 201 6.63 -11.92 -7.61
N ALA A 202 7.81 -12.42 -7.33
CA ALA A 202 8.00 -13.76 -6.84
C ALA A 202 9.14 -13.78 -5.81
N TRP A 203 9.11 -14.79 -4.94
CA TRP A 203 10.19 -15.01 -4.00
C TRP A 203 10.44 -16.49 -3.76
N VAL A 204 11.67 -16.78 -3.38
CA VAL A 204 12.12 -18.10 -2.96
C VAL A 204 12.31 -18.15 -1.45
N MET A 205 12.05 -19.30 -0.86
CA MET A 205 12.15 -19.58 0.57
C MET A 205 13.09 -20.77 0.82
N PRO A 206 14.42 -20.63 0.58
CA PRO A 206 15.36 -21.76 0.57
C PRO A 206 15.48 -22.43 1.94
N ILE A 207 15.47 -21.66 3.01
CA ILE A 207 15.49 -22.16 4.40
C ILE A 207 14.34 -21.59 5.19
N LYS A 208 14.03 -22.19 6.33
CA LYS A 208 12.96 -21.72 7.23
C LYS A 208 13.26 -20.29 7.69
N GLY A 209 12.30 -19.40 7.49
CA GLY A 209 12.37 -18.00 7.89
C GLY A 209 13.03 -17.07 6.86
N LEU A 210 13.77 -17.57 5.88
CA LEU A 210 14.37 -16.75 4.83
C LEU A 210 13.47 -16.69 3.60
N ARG A 211 13.22 -15.48 3.09
CA ARG A 211 12.63 -15.23 1.78
C ARG A 211 13.42 -14.17 1.03
N ILE A 212 13.59 -14.38 -0.26
CA ILE A 212 14.33 -13.51 -1.18
C ILE A 212 13.46 -13.32 -2.41
N GLY A 213 13.11 -12.07 -2.74
CA GLY A 213 12.16 -11.78 -3.80
C GLY A 213 12.51 -10.58 -4.65
N ALA A 214 11.86 -10.56 -5.82
CA ALA A 214 11.89 -9.46 -6.77
C ALA A 214 10.46 -9.10 -7.20
N PHE A 215 10.22 -7.81 -7.43
CA PHE A 215 8.92 -7.26 -7.76
C PHE A 215 9.02 -6.26 -8.90
N GLY A 216 7.96 -6.18 -9.69
CA GLY A 216 7.80 -5.20 -10.76
C GLY A 216 6.44 -4.53 -10.69
N TRP A 217 6.41 -3.29 -11.14
CA TRP A 217 5.21 -2.49 -11.30
C TRP A 217 5.36 -1.60 -12.51
N THR A 218 4.49 -1.78 -13.50
CA THR A 218 4.36 -0.90 -14.65
C THR A 218 2.94 -0.39 -14.73
N GLY A 219 2.78 0.92 -14.96
CA GLY A 219 1.47 1.53 -14.96
C GLY A 219 1.49 3.03 -15.11
N SER A 220 0.43 3.67 -14.66
CA SER A 220 0.28 5.12 -14.72
C SER A 220 -0.64 5.64 -13.62
N TYR A 221 -0.42 6.90 -13.23
CA TYR A 221 -1.35 7.64 -12.39
C TYR A 221 -1.95 8.78 -13.18
N ALA A 222 -3.28 8.86 -13.21
CA ALA A 222 -3.99 9.82 -14.04
C ALA A 222 -4.74 10.88 -13.22
N ARG A 223 -4.81 12.09 -13.78
CA ARG A 223 -5.66 13.18 -13.29
C ARG A 223 -6.45 13.81 -14.41
N LYS A 224 -7.65 14.25 -14.08
CA LYS A 224 -8.49 15.08 -14.94
C LYS A 224 -8.59 16.48 -14.36
N GLY A 225 -8.17 17.47 -15.12
CA GLY A 225 -8.19 18.87 -14.70
C GLY A 225 -7.69 19.83 -15.77
N THR A 226 -7.54 21.08 -15.39
CA THR A 226 -6.83 22.09 -16.20
C THR A 226 -5.34 21.98 -15.90
N TRP A 227 -4.52 22.07 -16.94
CA TRP A 227 -3.11 21.78 -16.86
C TRP A 227 -2.27 23.03 -17.03
N LYS A 228 -1.35 23.26 -16.11
CA LYS A 228 -0.33 24.28 -16.20
C LYS A 228 0.49 24.05 -17.48
N LEU A 229 0.63 25.06 -18.30
CA LEU A 229 1.41 24.99 -19.52
C LEU A 229 2.89 25.25 -19.23
N VAL A 230 3.73 24.50 -19.93
CA VAL A 230 5.19 24.62 -19.86
C VAL A 230 5.76 24.73 -21.25
N ASP A 231 6.91 25.36 -21.38
CA ASP A 231 7.70 25.45 -22.62
C ASP A 231 8.50 24.16 -22.88
N GLU A 232 9.33 24.16 -23.91
CA GLU A 232 10.18 23.04 -24.31
C GLU A 232 11.22 22.66 -23.23
N ASN A 233 11.58 23.59 -22.36
CA ASN A 233 12.49 23.40 -21.25
C ASN A 233 11.77 23.05 -19.94
N HIS A 234 10.49 22.71 -20.01
CA HIS A 234 9.62 22.44 -18.86
C HIS A 234 9.46 23.62 -17.89
N GLN A 235 9.70 24.87 -18.35
CA GLN A 235 9.48 26.06 -17.55
C GLN A 235 8.03 26.52 -17.66
N THR A 236 7.42 26.91 -16.54
CA THR A 236 6.04 27.39 -16.51
C THR A 236 5.86 28.62 -17.41
N ILE A 237 4.86 28.60 -18.27
CA ILE A 237 4.46 29.75 -19.09
C ILE A 237 3.56 30.65 -18.25
N TYR A 238 3.88 31.94 -18.22
CA TYR A 238 3.15 32.96 -17.48
C TYR A 238 2.50 33.94 -18.45
N SER A 239 1.32 34.44 -18.07
CA SER A 239 0.61 35.47 -18.84
C SER A 239 1.13 36.88 -18.59
N ASP A 240 1.93 37.08 -17.56
CA ASP A 240 2.46 38.35 -17.10
C ASP A 240 3.98 38.31 -16.96
N PRO A 241 4.68 39.47 -17.14
CA PRO A 241 6.14 39.57 -17.00
C PRO A 241 6.64 39.31 -15.57
N GLU A 242 5.80 39.52 -14.56
CA GLU A 242 6.13 39.35 -13.16
C GLU A 242 6.06 37.90 -12.71
N LYS A 243 5.69 36.98 -13.62
CA LYS A 243 5.58 35.53 -13.38
C LYS A 243 4.65 35.16 -12.21
N LYS A 244 3.57 35.92 -12.03
CA LYS A 244 2.59 35.68 -10.97
C LYS A 244 1.42 34.79 -11.43
N ASN A 245 1.06 34.83 -12.72
CA ASN A 245 -0.13 34.19 -13.28
C ASN A 245 0.23 33.09 -14.27
N PRO A 246 0.35 31.81 -13.84
CA PRO A 246 0.58 30.71 -14.75
C PRO A 246 -0.55 30.51 -15.76
N VAL A 247 -0.21 30.14 -16.97
CA VAL A 247 -1.19 29.83 -18.03
C VAL A 247 -1.60 28.36 -17.92
N TYR A 248 -2.92 28.11 -18.02
CA TYR A 248 -3.50 26.77 -17.98
C TYR A 248 -4.21 26.43 -19.29
N THR A 249 -4.45 25.13 -19.53
CA THR A 249 -5.30 24.68 -20.63
C THR A 249 -6.72 25.25 -20.46
N LYS A 250 -7.38 25.62 -21.56
CA LYS A 250 -8.77 26.13 -21.52
C LYS A 250 -9.75 25.09 -21.02
N ASP A 251 -9.56 23.83 -21.46
CA ASP A 251 -10.45 22.71 -21.13
C ASP A 251 -9.80 21.74 -20.16
N SER A 252 -10.64 21.10 -19.37
CA SER A 252 -10.23 19.99 -18.50
C SER A 252 -9.87 18.78 -19.36
N LYS A 253 -8.65 18.27 -19.20
CA LYS A 253 -8.11 17.11 -19.93
C LYS A 253 -7.62 16.03 -18.96
N VAL A 254 -7.72 14.77 -19.37
CA VAL A 254 -7.07 13.67 -18.67
C VAL A 254 -5.62 13.58 -19.16
N ARG A 255 -4.69 13.50 -18.20
CA ARG A 255 -3.30 13.13 -18.45
C ARG A 255 -2.88 12.04 -17.51
N SER A 256 -2.13 11.07 -18.05
CA SER A 256 -1.58 9.94 -17.30
C SER A 256 -0.06 10.08 -17.26
N LEU A 257 0.49 10.02 -16.07
CA LEU A 257 1.94 9.95 -15.86
C LEU A 257 2.33 8.49 -15.75
N SER A 258 3.07 8.00 -16.73
CA SER A 258 3.60 6.63 -16.71
C SER A 258 4.63 6.47 -15.60
N MET A 259 4.62 5.32 -14.94
CA MET A 259 5.63 4.93 -13.96
C MET A 259 6.02 3.47 -14.12
N ASN A 260 7.31 3.21 -13.90
CA ASN A 260 7.85 1.87 -13.81
C ASN A 260 8.64 1.74 -12.52
N ARG A 261 8.41 0.66 -11.78
CA ARG A 261 9.08 0.41 -10.50
C ARG A 261 9.55 -1.01 -10.43
N TYR A 262 10.66 -1.22 -9.75
CA TYR A 262 11.09 -2.55 -9.35
C TYR A 262 11.60 -2.52 -7.92
N ALA A 263 11.54 -3.68 -7.25
CA ALA A 263 12.04 -3.84 -5.91
C ALA A 263 12.76 -5.18 -5.76
N PHE A 264 13.81 -5.18 -4.93
CA PHE A 264 14.46 -6.38 -4.44
C PHE A 264 14.33 -6.42 -2.92
N SER A 265 13.89 -7.55 -2.41
CA SER A 265 13.57 -7.70 -1.00
C SER A 265 14.18 -8.96 -0.44
N VAL A 266 14.76 -8.87 0.75
CA VAL A 266 15.23 -10.02 1.53
C VAL A 266 14.71 -9.89 2.96
N GLU A 267 14.22 -10.99 3.51
CA GLU A 267 13.82 -11.07 4.90
C GLU A 267 14.18 -12.40 5.51
N TYR A 268 14.76 -12.35 6.69
CA TYR A 268 14.90 -13.49 7.59
C TYR A 268 14.08 -13.24 8.85
N ALA A 269 13.10 -14.09 9.11
CA ALA A 269 12.22 -14.01 10.27
C ALA A 269 12.10 -15.40 10.92
N ALA A 270 12.95 -15.68 11.89
CA ALA A 270 12.97 -16.92 12.65
C ALA A 270 13.65 -16.73 14.03
N ASN A 271 13.32 -17.60 14.99
CA ASN A 271 13.90 -17.61 16.32
C ASN A 271 13.82 -16.26 17.06
N ASP A 272 12.68 -15.57 16.89
CA ASP A 272 12.42 -14.23 17.42
C ASP A 272 13.27 -13.10 16.80
N TRP A 273 14.11 -13.40 15.82
CA TRP A 273 14.84 -12.42 15.02
C TRP A 273 14.08 -12.02 13.78
N THR A 274 14.17 -10.75 13.40
CA THR A 274 13.78 -10.28 12.08
C THR A 274 14.90 -9.41 11.51
N VAL A 275 15.39 -9.79 10.33
CA VAL A 275 16.29 -8.96 9.53
C VAL A 275 15.63 -8.78 8.18
N ARG A 276 15.43 -7.54 7.75
CA ARG A 276 14.78 -7.23 6.47
C ARG A 276 15.49 -6.09 5.78
N SER A 277 15.65 -6.22 4.48
CA SER A 277 16.20 -5.16 3.63
C SER A 277 15.46 -5.13 2.31
N GLU A 278 15.17 -3.93 1.83
CA GLU A 278 14.54 -3.73 0.53
C GLU A 278 15.17 -2.55 -0.19
N TYR A 279 15.34 -2.71 -1.50
CA TYR A 279 15.67 -1.65 -2.43
C TYR A 279 14.51 -1.46 -3.40
N ILE A 280 14.10 -0.22 -3.62
CA ILE A 280 13.05 0.15 -4.57
C ILE A 280 13.58 1.23 -5.49
N HIS A 281 13.37 1.05 -6.79
CA HIS A 281 13.59 2.07 -7.81
C HIS A 281 12.29 2.43 -8.50
N SER A 282 12.13 3.71 -8.83
CA SER A 282 10.97 4.24 -9.54
C SER A 282 11.43 5.15 -10.66
N GLN A 283 10.83 4.97 -11.84
CA GLN A 283 10.98 5.86 -13.00
C GLN A 283 9.61 6.43 -13.38
N GLY A 284 9.55 7.71 -13.68
CA GLY A 284 8.39 8.49 -14.05
C GLY A 284 8.27 9.78 -13.24
N TYR A 285 7.71 10.81 -13.87
CA TYR A 285 7.43 12.07 -13.19
C TYR A 285 6.26 11.96 -12.22
N GLY A 286 6.16 12.90 -11.31
CA GLY A 286 5.02 13.06 -10.40
C GLY A 286 4.30 14.37 -10.63
N PHE A 287 3.17 14.55 -9.95
CA PHE A 287 2.48 15.84 -9.88
C PHE A 287 3.11 16.74 -8.81
N GLU A 288 3.06 18.06 -8.99
CA GLU A 288 3.60 19.02 -8.00
C GLU A 288 2.91 18.90 -6.64
N LYS A 289 1.59 18.69 -6.66
CA LYS A 289 0.80 18.55 -5.43
C LYS A 289 0.18 17.15 -5.34
N SER A 290 0.15 16.59 -4.16
CA SER A 290 -0.64 15.38 -3.90
C SER A 290 -2.12 15.70 -4.00
N MET A 291 -2.89 14.74 -4.52
CA MET A 291 -4.34 14.87 -4.57
C MET A 291 -4.91 14.68 -3.15
N SER A 292 -5.65 15.68 -2.65
CA SER A 292 -6.23 15.64 -1.31
C SER A 292 -7.71 15.23 -1.32
N SER A 293 -8.47 15.68 -2.32
CA SER A 293 -9.93 15.50 -2.34
C SER A 293 -10.46 14.79 -3.59
N GLY A 294 -9.63 14.52 -4.57
CA GLY A 294 -10.04 13.99 -5.88
C GLY A 294 -10.78 15.01 -6.77
N LYS A 295 -10.76 16.27 -6.39
CA LYS A 295 -11.45 17.38 -7.09
C LYS A 295 -10.50 18.52 -7.49
N GLU A 296 -9.20 18.27 -7.52
CA GLU A 296 -8.24 19.26 -7.97
C GLU A 296 -8.50 19.60 -9.45
N THR A 297 -8.67 20.89 -9.70
CA THR A 297 -8.85 21.43 -11.05
C THR A 297 -7.55 21.96 -11.63
N ASP A 298 -6.57 22.25 -10.77
CA ASP A 298 -5.25 22.76 -11.14
C ASP A 298 -4.23 21.61 -11.08
N CYS A 299 -3.80 21.15 -12.25
CA CYS A 299 -2.84 20.07 -12.38
C CYS A 299 -1.50 20.57 -12.93
N SER A 300 -0.42 20.17 -12.30
CA SER A 300 0.95 20.46 -12.75
C SER A 300 1.87 19.27 -12.57
N ILE A 301 2.81 19.09 -13.49
CA ILE A 301 3.82 18.04 -13.43
C ILE A 301 5.06 18.62 -12.75
N ASN A 302 5.61 17.87 -11.80
CA ASN A 302 6.81 18.25 -11.09
C ASN A 302 8.06 17.79 -11.86
N TYR A 303 8.43 18.58 -12.86
CA TYR A 303 9.65 18.33 -13.64
C TYR A 303 10.93 18.55 -12.81
N ALA A 304 10.91 19.48 -11.87
CA ALA A 304 12.05 19.79 -11.02
C ALA A 304 12.48 18.62 -10.12
N ALA A 305 11.55 17.73 -9.76
CA ALA A 305 11.86 16.54 -8.99
C ALA A 305 12.49 15.41 -9.83
N GLY A 306 12.68 15.61 -11.14
CA GLY A 306 13.19 14.58 -12.05
C GLY A 306 12.23 13.41 -12.23
N ASP A 307 12.63 12.48 -13.09
CA ASP A 307 11.84 11.29 -13.45
C ASP A 307 12.27 10.00 -12.72
N LYS A 308 13.29 10.06 -11.85
CA LYS A 308 13.80 8.90 -11.12
C LYS A 308 13.81 9.14 -9.62
N ALA A 309 13.58 8.09 -8.86
CA ALA A 309 13.78 8.07 -7.41
C ALA A 309 14.09 6.65 -6.96
N ASP A 310 14.78 6.52 -5.85
CA ASP A 310 14.97 5.23 -5.23
C ASP A 310 15.05 5.31 -3.70
N GLY A 311 14.94 4.15 -3.07
CA GLY A 311 15.07 4.01 -1.64
C GLY A 311 15.63 2.65 -1.25
N PHE A 312 16.33 2.64 -0.15
CA PHE A 312 16.91 1.44 0.45
C PHE A 312 16.72 1.49 1.96
N TYR A 313 16.39 0.37 2.55
CA TYR A 313 16.48 0.26 4.01
C TYR A 313 17.01 -1.10 4.45
N ALA A 314 17.58 -1.12 5.64
CA ALA A 314 17.94 -2.33 6.37
C ALA A 314 17.40 -2.23 7.80
N LEU A 315 16.64 -3.24 8.21
CA LEU A 315 15.98 -3.35 9.52
C LEU A 315 16.48 -4.58 10.24
N MET A 316 16.75 -4.43 11.53
CA MET A 316 16.98 -5.56 12.45
C MET A 316 16.08 -5.41 13.66
N ILE A 317 15.44 -6.51 14.06
CA ILE A 317 14.72 -6.67 15.33
C ILE A 317 15.31 -7.89 16.01
N ALA A 318 15.90 -7.68 17.19
CA ALA A 318 16.60 -8.71 17.96
C ALA A 318 15.90 -8.97 19.30
N PRO A 319 15.72 -10.22 19.73
CA PRO A 319 15.17 -10.50 21.04
C PRO A 319 16.19 -10.14 22.14
N VAL A 320 15.76 -9.32 23.09
CA VAL A 320 16.48 -9.06 24.35
C VAL A 320 15.96 -10.00 25.44
N VAL A 321 14.62 -10.11 25.50
CA VAL A 321 13.91 -11.11 26.30
C VAL A 321 12.91 -11.78 25.37
N SER A 322 13.13 -13.07 25.10
CA SER A 322 12.31 -13.83 24.14
C SER A 322 10.81 -13.63 24.38
N LYS A 323 10.07 -13.34 23.30
CA LYS A 323 8.61 -13.10 23.29
C LYS A 323 8.13 -11.89 24.10
N LYS A 324 9.04 -11.10 24.70
CA LYS A 324 8.67 -9.94 25.52
C LYS A 324 9.32 -8.64 25.08
N LEU A 325 10.65 -8.60 25.03
CA LEU A 325 11.40 -7.38 24.75
C LEU A 325 12.30 -7.58 23.54
N TYR A 326 12.20 -6.68 22.60
CA TYR A 326 12.98 -6.66 21.37
C TYR A 326 13.65 -5.32 21.22
N ALA A 327 14.94 -5.31 20.91
CA ALA A 327 15.64 -4.12 20.40
C ALA A 327 15.48 -4.06 18.90
N LYS A 328 15.41 -2.86 18.35
CA LYS A 328 15.27 -2.65 16.92
C LYS A 328 16.11 -1.49 16.41
N ALA A 329 16.62 -1.65 15.20
CA ALA A 329 17.35 -0.59 14.49
C ALA A 329 16.97 -0.60 13.01
N ARG A 330 16.92 0.57 12.38
CA ARG A 330 16.72 0.72 10.94
C ARG A 330 17.63 1.81 10.40
N TYR A 331 18.33 1.49 9.32
CA TYR A 331 18.92 2.44 8.41
C TYR A 331 17.95 2.62 7.24
N ASP A 332 17.65 3.86 6.86
CA ASP A 332 16.63 4.17 5.88
C ASP A 332 17.08 5.34 5.01
N LEU A 333 17.30 5.08 3.72
CA LEU A 333 17.77 6.01 2.71
C LEU A 333 16.70 6.21 1.65
N TYR A 334 16.43 7.46 1.28
CA TYR A 334 15.60 7.82 0.14
C TYR A 334 16.30 8.90 -0.70
N ARG A 335 16.34 8.72 -2.03
CA ARG A 335 16.86 9.68 -2.99
C ARG A 335 15.75 10.15 -3.92
N PRO A 336 15.19 11.35 -3.71
CA PRO A 336 14.04 11.85 -4.47
C PRO A 336 14.27 11.98 -5.97
N CYS A 337 15.53 12.22 -6.39
CA CYS A 337 15.93 12.33 -7.79
C CYS A 337 16.90 11.21 -8.22
N ALA A 338 17.03 10.13 -7.42
CA ALA A 338 18.05 9.08 -7.57
C ALA A 338 19.51 9.61 -7.53
N GLU A 339 19.73 10.79 -6.99
CA GLU A 339 21.04 11.43 -6.86
C GLU A 339 21.47 11.52 -5.39
N TRP A 340 22.77 11.33 -5.13
CA TRP A 340 23.30 11.37 -3.77
C TRP A 340 23.19 12.75 -3.12
N SER A 341 23.27 13.82 -3.89
CA SER A 341 23.11 15.21 -3.42
C SER A 341 21.72 15.48 -2.83
N THR A 342 20.70 14.69 -3.20
CA THR A 342 19.34 14.83 -2.72
C THR A 342 18.96 13.80 -1.66
N SER A 343 19.92 12.98 -1.21
CA SER A 343 19.67 11.87 -0.30
C SER A 343 19.10 12.33 1.05
N LYS A 344 18.15 11.58 1.57
CA LYS A 344 17.54 11.73 2.89
C LYS A 344 17.75 10.44 3.66
N THR A 345 18.51 10.51 4.73
CA THR A 345 18.88 9.34 5.52
C THR A 345 18.30 9.45 6.93
N ASN A 346 17.64 8.39 7.39
CA ASN A 346 17.19 8.25 8.76
C ASN A 346 17.92 7.07 9.43
N TYR A 347 18.32 7.28 10.67
CA TYR A 347 18.79 6.25 11.59
C TYR A 347 17.76 6.14 12.69
N GLU A 348 17.17 4.97 12.83
CA GLU A 348 16.12 4.75 13.81
C GLU A 348 16.52 3.63 14.75
N ILE A 349 16.38 3.87 16.04
CA ILE A 349 16.57 2.89 17.10
C ILE A 349 15.36 2.87 18.00
N GLY A 350 15.08 1.74 18.61
CA GLY A 350 13.94 1.62 19.51
C GLY A 350 13.85 0.24 20.14
N ALA A 351 12.77 0.05 20.85
CA ALA A 351 12.44 -1.24 21.46
C ALA A 351 10.94 -1.51 21.32
N ASN A 352 10.55 -2.78 21.32
CA ASN A 352 9.17 -3.21 21.42
C ASN A 352 9.01 -4.08 22.65
N TYR A 353 8.05 -3.75 23.51
CA TYR A 353 7.71 -4.54 24.69
C TYR A 353 6.28 -5.10 24.56
N TRP A 354 6.13 -6.39 24.71
CA TRP A 354 4.84 -7.07 24.63
C TRP A 354 4.28 -7.35 26.02
N ILE A 355 3.07 -6.89 26.26
CA ILE A 355 2.27 -7.23 27.42
C ILE A 355 1.27 -8.30 26.98
N GLY A 356 1.56 -9.55 27.34
CA GLY A 356 0.79 -10.68 26.85
C GLY A 356 0.93 -10.85 25.32
N LYS A 357 -0.19 -11.14 24.64
CA LYS A 357 -0.22 -11.37 23.18
C LYS A 357 -0.86 -10.22 22.37
N SER A 358 -1.39 -9.23 23.06
CA SER A 358 -2.32 -8.26 22.44
C SER A 358 -1.89 -6.81 22.56
N ILE A 359 -0.99 -6.47 23.47
CA ILE A 359 -0.55 -5.09 23.69
C ILE A 359 0.94 -5.00 23.40
N MET A 360 1.31 -4.08 22.53
CA MET A 360 2.71 -3.76 22.22
C MET A 360 2.95 -2.28 22.53
N ILE A 361 4.01 -2.00 23.25
CA ILE A 361 4.58 -0.68 23.49
C ILE A 361 5.86 -0.60 22.68
N GLY A 362 6.03 0.43 21.86
CA GLY A 362 7.19 0.55 20.97
C GLY A 362 7.67 1.97 20.76
#